data_11fc4cb72bc22d6fdfe6c3a83fd0c065
#
_entry.id   11fc4cb72bc22d6fdfe6c3a83fd0c065
#
_cell.length_a   1.000
_cell.length_b   1.000
_cell.length_c   1.000
_cell.angle_alpha   90.00
_cell.angle_beta   90.00
_cell.angle_gamma   90.00
#
_symmetry.space_group_name_H-M   'P 1'
#
loop_
_entity.id
_entity.type
_entity.pdbx_description
1 polymer ?
#
loop_
_entity_poly.entity_id
_entity_poly.type
_entity_poly.pdbx_seq_one_letter_code
_entity_poly.pdbx_strand_id
1 'polypeptide(L)'
;MVTILGAGVSGLSTGIRLLESGIGVSIITDRVSPDTVSDTAAAWWYPFLAEPVEKTNRWSVETYHELVRLMEEEGVSCITMRLGREYLEEECAPPGWSHIIPHFRILEPDEIASGYCFGWELEAPVIEMHIYMPWLMNRFIGLGGEIITQNVKKISDLPGDLIVN
;
A
#
# COMPACT_ATOMS: atom_id res chain seq x y z
N MET A 1 1.76 -7.90 -23.92
CA MET A 1 2.70 -7.68 -22.80
C MET A 1 2.44 -6.30 -22.18
N VAL A 2 2.41 -6.18 -20.86
CA VAL A 2 2.17 -4.91 -20.19
C VAL A 2 3.50 -4.30 -19.73
N THR A 3 3.69 -3.01 -19.96
CA THR A 3 4.85 -2.26 -19.44
C THR A 3 4.37 -1.34 -18.31
N ILE A 4 5.04 -1.43 -17.15
CA ILE A 4 4.77 -0.56 -15.99
C ILE A 4 5.93 0.43 -15.85
N LEU A 5 5.61 1.70 -15.63
CA LEU A 5 6.61 2.74 -15.37
C LEU A 5 6.74 2.98 -13.86
N GLY A 6 7.92 2.62 -13.33
CA GLY A 6 8.26 2.78 -11.93
C GLY A 6 8.19 1.49 -11.10
N ALA A 7 9.23 1.26 -10.28
CA ALA A 7 9.38 0.09 -9.40
C ALA A 7 9.11 0.43 -7.92
N GLY A 8 8.26 1.41 -7.65
CA GLY A 8 7.73 1.68 -6.32
C GLY A 8 6.67 0.63 -5.91
N VAL A 9 6.13 0.77 -4.70
CA VAL A 9 5.12 -0.16 -4.17
C VAL A 9 3.93 -0.36 -5.11
N SER A 10 3.43 0.71 -5.75
CA SER A 10 2.30 0.62 -6.68
C SER A 10 2.64 -0.18 -7.95
N GLY A 11 3.80 0.10 -8.56
CA GLY A 11 4.24 -0.60 -9.77
C GLY A 11 4.51 -2.07 -9.53
N LEU A 12 5.25 -2.40 -8.46
CA LEU A 12 5.54 -3.79 -8.09
C LEU A 12 4.26 -4.57 -7.75
N SER A 13 3.36 -3.99 -6.93
CA SER A 13 2.10 -4.65 -6.57
C SER A 13 1.21 -4.88 -7.79
N THR A 14 1.09 -3.89 -8.68
CA THR A 14 0.35 -4.03 -9.94
C THR A 14 0.96 -5.13 -10.81
N GLY A 15 2.28 -5.12 -10.95
CA GLY A 15 3.00 -6.12 -11.73
C GLY A 15 2.82 -7.54 -11.21
N ILE A 16 2.89 -7.73 -9.90
CA ILE A 16 2.65 -9.03 -9.24
C ILE A 16 1.23 -9.52 -9.56
N ARG A 17 0.21 -8.69 -9.40
CA ARG A 17 -1.18 -9.08 -9.69
C ARG A 17 -1.42 -9.45 -11.15
N LEU A 18 -0.79 -8.74 -12.07
CA LEU A 18 -0.86 -9.07 -13.50
C LEU A 18 -0.17 -10.42 -13.80
N LEU A 19 1.02 -10.65 -13.24
CA LEU A 19 1.75 -11.91 -13.40
C LEU A 19 0.96 -13.09 -12.81
N GLU A 20 0.39 -12.94 -11.62
CA GLU A 20 -0.48 -13.93 -10.99
C GLU A 20 -1.72 -14.26 -11.85
N SER A 21 -2.16 -13.30 -12.67
CA SER A 21 -3.25 -13.48 -13.65
C SER A 21 -2.78 -14.03 -15.00
N GLY A 22 -1.51 -14.43 -15.13
CA GLY A 22 -0.93 -14.98 -16.36
C GLY A 22 -0.57 -13.95 -17.42
N ILE A 23 -0.54 -12.67 -17.07
CA ILE A 23 -0.19 -11.57 -17.99
C ILE A 23 1.30 -11.26 -17.86
N GLY A 24 2.05 -11.34 -18.97
CA GLY A 24 3.47 -10.98 -18.99
C GLY A 24 3.68 -9.48 -18.75
N VAL A 25 4.60 -9.15 -17.82
CA VAL A 25 4.86 -7.78 -17.38
C VAL A 25 6.37 -7.49 -17.38
N SER A 26 6.72 -6.29 -17.86
CA SER A 26 8.02 -5.67 -17.61
C SER A 26 7.84 -4.34 -16.85
N ILE A 27 8.75 -4.04 -15.92
CA ILE A 27 8.81 -2.74 -15.25
C ILE A 27 10.01 -1.98 -15.79
N ILE A 28 9.80 -0.74 -16.22
CA ILE A 28 10.87 0.20 -16.58
C ILE A 28 10.91 1.30 -15.52
N THR A 29 12.10 1.56 -14.98
CA THR A 29 12.26 2.48 -13.86
C THR A 29 13.61 3.17 -13.89
N ASP A 30 13.72 4.37 -13.31
CA ASP A 30 15.00 5.07 -13.14
C ASP A 30 15.78 4.57 -11.92
N ARG A 31 15.07 3.99 -10.94
CA ARG A 31 15.65 3.47 -9.70
C ARG A 31 14.83 2.31 -9.15
N VAL A 32 15.48 1.49 -8.35
CA VAL A 32 14.87 0.36 -7.63
C VAL A 32 15.12 0.52 -6.13
N SER A 33 14.49 -0.32 -5.30
CA SER A 33 14.83 -0.39 -3.87
C SER A 33 16.35 -0.62 -3.69
N PRO A 34 17.00 0.10 -2.74
CA PRO A 34 16.43 0.92 -1.67
C PRO A 34 16.23 2.42 -2.01
N ASP A 35 16.33 2.82 -3.26
CA ASP A 35 16.39 4.23 -3.67
C ASP A 35 15.04 4.79 -4.15
N THR A 36 13.93 4.07 -3.93
CA THR A 36 12.60 4.56 -4.30
C THR A 36 11.97 5.40 -3.18
N VAL A 37 11.00 6.26 -3.52
CA VAL A 37 10.22 7.00 -2.53
C VAL A 37 9.46 6.06 -1.59
N SER A 38 9.06 4.89 -2.09
CA SER A 38 8.36 3.88 -1.29
C SER A 38 9.21 3.32 -0.16
N ASP A 39 10.55 3.25 -0.32
CA ASP A 39 11.45 2.74 0.71
C ASP A 39 11.50 3.63 1.95
N THR A 40 11.22 4.94 1.79
CA THR A 40 11.26 5.94 2.87
C THR A 40 9.88 6.28 3.44
N ALA A 41 8.83 5.66 2.92
CA ALA A 41 7.46 5.93 3.38
C ALA A 41 7.24 5.39 4.79
N ALA A 42 6.52 6.16 5.62
CA ALA A 42 5.87 5.63 6.81
C ALA A 42 4.62 4.87 6.35
N ALA A 43 4.52 3.60 6.70
CA ALA A 43 3.49 2.75 6.13
C ALA A 43 2.64 2.06 7.21
N TRP A 44 1.83 2.86 7.87
CA TRP A 44 0.66 2.38 8.60
C TRP A 44 -0.52 2.33 7.64
N TRP A 45 -1.22 1.21 7.57
CA TRP A 45 -2.42 1.14 6.76
C TRP A 45 -3.48 2.08 7.34
N TYR A 46 -3.67 3.19 6.69
CA TYR A 46 -4.65 4.19 7.06
C TYR A 46 -5.07 4.99 5.81
N PRO A 47 -6.31 4.82 5.30
CA PRO A 47 -6.81 5.60 4.17
C PRO A 47 -7.00 7.05 4.59
N PHE A 48 -6.17 7.94 4.07
CA PHE A 48 -6.17 9.35 4.45
C PHE A 48 -6.41 10.25 3.23
N LEU A 49 -7.43 11.12 3.32
CA LEU A 49 -7.75 12.17 2.35
C LEU A 49 -7.71 11.72 0.88
N ALA A 50 -8.17 10.52 0.57
CA ALA A 50 -8.17 9.98 -0.77
C ALA A 50 -9.56 9.95 -1.39
N GLU A 51 -9.66 10.33 -2.66
CA GLU A 51 -10.90 10.40 -3.43
C GLU A 51 -10.84 9.59 -4.72
N PRO A 52 -11.98 9.17 -5.27
CA PRO A 52 -13.33 9.28 -4.71
C PRO A 52 -13.55 8.32 -3.53
N VAL A 53 -14.18 8.78 -2.46
CA VAL A 53 -14.30 8.09 -1.18
C VAL A 53 -14.81 6.66 -1.30
N GLU A 54 -15.85 6.44 -2.12
CA GLU A 54 -16.44 5.10 -2.32
C GLU A 54 -15.42 4.10 -2.89
N LYS A 55 -14.66 4.49 -3.91
CA LYS A 55 -13.63 3.63 -4.51
C LYS A 55 -12.47 3.41 -3.54
N THR A 56 -12.04 4.49 -2.88
CA THR A 56 -10.95 4.43 -1.90
C THR A 56 -11.30 3.48 -0.76
N ASN A 57 -12.49 3.57 -0.19
CA ASN A 57 -12.93 2.65 0.85
C ASN A 57 -12.86 1.19 0.38
N ARG A 58 -13.35 0.88 -0.82
CA ARG A 58 -13.28 -0.49 -1.36
C ARG A 58 -11.83 -0.96 -1.54
N TRP A 59 -10.97 -0.15 -2.16
CA TRP A 59 -9.57 -0.52 -2.35
C TRP A 59 -8.80 -0.65 -1.04
N SER A 60 -9.13 0.18 -0.06
CA SER A 60 -8.53 0.10 1.27
C SER A 60 -8.91 -1.20 1.97
N VAL A 61 -10.16 -1.61 1.88
CA VAL A 61 -10.63 -2.89 2.41
C VAL A 61 -9.90 -4.07 1.75
N GLU A 62 -9.79 -4.07 0.42
CA GLU A 62 -9.07 -5.10 -0.33
C GLU A 62 -7.58 -5.13 0.08
N THR A 63 -6.95 -3.95 0.24
CA THR A 63 -5.55 -3.84 0.66
C THR A 63 -5.35 -4.34 2.09
N TYR A 64 -6.26 -4.01 3.02
CA TYR A 64 -6.21 -4.50 4.40
C TYR A 64 -6.19 -6.03 4.43
N HIS A 65 -7.16 -6.65 3.77
CA HIS A 65 -7.26 -8.12 3.72
C HIS A 65 -6.02 -8.76 3.08
N GLU A 66 -5.46 -8.15 2.04
CA GLU A 66 -4.23 -8.66 1.44
C GLU A 66 -3.03 -8.56 2.39
N LEU A 67 -2.87 -7.46 3.11
CA LEU A 67 -1.79 -7.30 4.08
C LEU A 67 -1.91 -8.31 5.24
N VAL A 68 -3.13 -8.55 5.73
CA VAL A 68 -3.39 -9.57 6.76
C VAL A 68 -3.09 -10.96 6.21
N ARG A 69 -3.53 -11.27 4.99
CA ARG A 69 -3.23 -12.56 4.33
C ARG A 69 -1.72 -12.79 4.17
N LEU A 70 -0.99 -11.78 3.70
CA LEU A 70 0.48 -11.86 3.55
C LEU A 70 1.17 -12.13 4.90
N MET A 71 0.70 -11.49 5.97
CA MET A 71 1.22 -11.67 7.31
C MET A 71 0.91 -13.06 7.87
N GLU A 72 -0.34 -13.50 7.78
CA GLU A 72 -0.82 -14.72 8.46
C GLU A 72 -0.56 -15.99 7.64
N GLU A 73 -0.80 -15.95 6.32
CA GLU A 73 -0.70 -17.15 5.47
C GLU A 73 0.67 -17.32 4.83
N GLU A 74 1.33 -16.21 4.43
CA GLU A 74 2.64 -16.26 3.80
C GLU A 74 3.80 -15.96 4.77
N GLY A 75 3.49 -15.53 6.01
CA GLY A 75 4.50 -15.29 7.04
C GLY A 75 5.43 -14.11 6.73
N VAL A 76 4.93 -13.08 6.05
CA VAL A 76 5.70 -11.88 5.69
C VAL A 76 5.99 -11.06 6.95
N SER A 77 7.16 -11.25 7.54
CA SER A 77 7.53 -10.77 8.88
C SER A 77 7.65 -9.25 9.02
N CYS A 78 7.77 -8.52 7.90
CA CYS A 78 7.83 -7.07 7.90
C CYS A 78 6.44 -6.39 7.94
N ILE A 79 5.36 -7.17 8.03
CA ILE A 79 4.00 -6.67 8.24
C ILE A 79 3.59 -7.07 9.66
N THR A 80 3.20 -6.11 10.49
CA THR A 80 2.79 -6.36 11.88
C THR A 80 1.57 -5.53 12.24
N MET A 81 0.66 -6.09 13.04
CA MET A 81 -0.46 -5.34 13.59
C MET A 81 0.01 -4.38 14.67
N ARG A 82 -0.45 -3.14 14.63
CA ARG A 82 -0.14 -2.10 15.62
C ARG A 82 -1.39 -1.33 16.02
N LEU A 83 -1.53 -1.16 17.31
CA LEU A 83 -2.53 -0.27 17.89
C LEU A 83 -2.08 1.17 17.72
N GLY A 84 -2.99 2.02 17.22
CA GLY A 84 -2.76 3.44 17.07
C GLY A 84 -4.00 4.25 17.40
N ARG A 85 -3.81 5.54 17.67
CA ARG A 85 -4.89 6.48 17.93
C ARG A 85 -4.82 7.65 16.96
N GLU A 86 -5.96 8.06 16.47
CA GLU A 86 -6.12 9.32 15.77
C GLU A 86 -6.94 10.28 16.62
N TYR A 87 -6.47 11.50 16.70
CA TYR A 87 -7.15 12.59 17.41
C TYR A 87 -7.61 13.64 16.42
N LEU A 88 -8.82 14.12 16.58
CA LEU A 88 -9.51 15.02 15.67
C LEU A 88 -9.95 16.31 16.38
N GLU A 89 -9.92 17.42 15.64
CA GLU A 89 -10.35 18.73 16.14
C GLU A 89 -11.88 18.84 16.16
N GLU A 90 -12.58 18.02 15.35
CA GLU A 90 -14.04 18.00 15.24
C GLU A 90 -14.57 16.58 15.35
N GLU A 91 -15.75 16.43 15.93
CA GLU A 91 -16.47 15.17 15.95
C GLU A 91 -16.97 14.81 14.54
N CYS A 92 -16.77 13.58 14.12
CA CYS A 92 -17.23 13.09 12.83
C CYS A 92 -17.67 11.63 12.90
N ALA A 93 -18.39 11.19 11.87
CA ALA A 93 -18.75 9.79 11.74
C ALA A 93 -17.50 8.92 11.48
N PRO A 94 -17.45 7.68 12.02
CA PRO A 94 -16.39 6.73 11.69
C PRO A 94 -16.23 6.55 10.19
N PRO A 95 -14.98 6.37 9.69
CA PRO A 95 -14.75 6.14 8.28
C PRO A 95 -15.46 4.88 7.76
N GLY A 96 -15.83 4.89 6.48
CA GLY A 96 -16.55 3.78 5.86
C GLY A 96 -15.82 2.43 5.89
N TRP A 97 -14.51 2.43 6.04
CA TRP A 97 -13.68 1.23 6.19
C TRP A 97 -13.57 0.71 7.64
N SER A 98 -14.02 1.48 8.65
CA SER A 98 -13.85 1.12 10.07
C SER A 98 -14.49 -0.22 10.45
N HIS A 99 -15.54 -0.63 9.76
CA HIS A 99 -16.29 -1.86 10.03
C HIS A 99 -15.52 -3.15 9.75
N ILE A 100 -14.39 -3.10 8.99
CA ILE A 100 -13.56 -4.26 8.71
C ILE A 100 -12.43 -4.43 9.72
N ILE A 101 -12.18 -3.42 10.54
CA ILE A 101 -11.10 -3.44 11.54
C ILE A 101 -11.60 -4.14 12.80
N PRO A 102 -11.04 -5.31 13.19
CA PRO A 102 -11.51 -6.06 14.36
C PRO A 102 -11.45 -5.26 15.66
N HIS A 103 -10.43 -4.40 15.79
CA HIS A 103 -10.28 -3.48 16.90
C HIS A 103 -10.39 -2.04 16.39
N PHE A 104 -11.61 -1.52 16.37
CA PHE A 104 -11.93 -0.11 16.12
C PHE A 104 -12.92 0.37 17.17
N ARG A 105 -12.61 1.46 17.87
CA ARG A 105 -13.51 2.09 18.82
C ARG A 105 -13.31 3.60 18.86
N ILE A 106 -14.36 4.32 19.20
CA ILE A 106 -14.29 5.74 19.55
C ILE A 106 -13.64 5.86 20.94
N LEU A 107 -12.80 6.85 21.12
CA LEU A 107 -12.13 7.13 22.40
C LEU A 107 -13.11 7.76 23.38
N GLU A 108 -12.97 7.41 24.66
CA GLU A 108 -13.70 8.07 25.73
C GLU A 108 -13.14 9.49 25.96
N PRO A 109 -13.92 10.43 26.53
CA PRO A 109 -13.49 11.82 26.71
C PRO A 109 -12.18 12.01 27.49
N ASP A 110 -11.88 11.13 28.42
CA ASP A 110 -10.66 11.16 29.24
C ASP A 110 -9.43 10.57 28.53
N GLU A 111 -9.66 9.90 27.38
CA GLU A 111 -8.59 9.37 26.51
C GLU A 111 -8.16 10.37 25.42
N ILE A 112 -8.93 11.45 25.23
CA ILE A 112 -8.66 12.45 24.19
C ILE A 112 -7.47 13.31 24.58
N ALA A 113 -6.50 13.43 23.67
CA ALA A 113 -5.33 14.26 23.91
C ALA A 113 -5.71 15.75 23.99
N SER A 114 -4.98 16.52 24.80
CA SER A 114 -5.20 17.96 24.96
C SER A 114 -5.11 18.68 23.60
N GLY A 115 -6.11 19.50 23.31
CA GLY A 115 -6.20 20.24 22.06
C GLY A 115 -7.08 19.58 20.99
N TYR A 116 -7.59 18.38 21.27
CA TYR A 116 -8.54 17.66 20.42
C TYR A 116 -9.87 17.47 21.15
N CYS A 117 -10.93 17.17 20.41
CA CYS A 117 -12.25 16.94 20.99
C CYS A 117 -12.85 15.57 20.65
N PHE A 118 -12.20 14.82 19.75
CA PHE A 118 -12.68 13.53 19.30
C PHE A 118 -11.51 12.62 18.91
N GLY A 119 -11.76 11.33 18.68
CA GLY A 119 -10.77 10.40 18.18
C GLY A 119 -11.23 8.96 18.23
N TRP A 120 -10.43 8.11 17.64
CA TRP A 120 -10.62 6.65 17.66
C TRP A 120 -9.30 5.92 17.87
N GLU A 121 -9.44 4.70 18.32
CA GLU A 121 -8.37 3.73 18.43
C GLU A 121 -8.63 2.59 17.45
N LEU A 122 -7.59 2.18 16.75
CA LEU A 122 -7.67 1.09 15.80
C LEU A 122 -6.38 0.27 15.79
N GLU A 123 -6.50 -1.01 15.49
CA GLU A 123 -5.36 -1.88 15.24
C GLU A 123 -5.28 -2.19 13.74
N ALA A 124 -4.17 -1.82 13.11
CA ALA A 124 -4.00 -1.97 11.67
C ALA A 124 -2.57 -2.36 11.29
N PRO A 125 -2.36 -2.93 10.09
CA PRO A 125 -1.04 -3.29 9.61
C PRO A 125 -0.09 -2.11 9.53
N VAL A 126 1.12 -2.29 10.05
CA VAL A 126 2.29 -1.45 9.81
C VAL A 126 3.30 -2.25 9.00
N ILE A 127 3.84 -1.64 7.97
CA ILE A 127 4.75 -2.27 7.03
C ILE A 127 6.14 -1.62 7.16
N GLU A 128 7.16 -2.42 7.42
CA GLU A 128 8.56 -1.98 7.38
C GLU A 128 9.05 -1.92 5.93
N MET A 129 8.89 -0.74 5.30
CA MET A 129 9.06 -0.57 3.85
C MET A 129 10.45 -0.91 3.35
N HIS A 130 11.51 -0.66 4.13
CA HIS A 130 12.89 -1.03 3.78
C HIS A 130 13.13 -2.55 3.69
N ILE A 131 12.23 -3.37 4.25
CA ILE A 131 12.22 -4.84 4.13
C ILE A 131 11.18 -5.27 3.08
N TYR A 132 10.02 -4.63 3.09
CA TYR A 132 8.90 -4.97 2.22
C TYR A 132 9.19 -4.72 0.74
N MET A 133 9.86 -3.61 0.40
CA MET A 133 10.18 -3.28 -0.99
C MET A 133 11.12 -4.29 -1.65
N PRO A 134 12.26 -4.70 -1.03
CA PRO A 134 13.06 -5.81 -1.53
C PRO A 134 12.27 -7.13 -1.66
N TRP A 135 11.39 -7.42 -0.71
CA TRP A 135 10.53 -8.61 -0.76
C TRP A 135 9.57 -8.56 -1.97
N LEU A 136 8.90 -7.44 -2.21
CA LEU A 136 8.03 -7.25 -3.39
C LEU A 136 8.82 -7.42 -4.69
N MET A 137 10.02 -6.83 -4.78
CA MET A 137 10.86 -6.93 -5.95
C MET A 137 11.27 -8.39 -6.23
N ASN A 138 11.68 -9.12 -5.20
CA ASN A 138 12.03 -10.54 -5.33
C ASN A 138 10.82 -11.39 -5.75
N ARG A 139 9.64 -11.13 -5.19
CA ARG A 139 8.38 -11.79 -5.58
C ARG A 139 8.06 -11.52 -7.05
N PHE A 140 8.14 -10.27 -7.50
CA PHE A 140 7.90 -9.89 -8.89
C PHE A 140 8.82 -10.65 -9.86
N ILE A 141 10.13 -10.67 -9.57
CA ILE A 141 11.12 -11.38 -10.37
C ILE A 141 10.88 -12.90 -10.33
N GLY A 142 10.57 -13.44 -9.15
CA GLY A 142 10.25 -14.86 -8.95
C GLY A 142 9.03 -15.35 -9.75
N LEU A 143 8.07 -14.47 -10.02
CA LEU A 143 6.91 -14.72 -10.88
C LEU A 143 7.22 -14.57 -12.38
N GLY A 144 8.46 -14.28 -12.76
CA GLY A 144 8.89 -14.12 -14.15
C GLY A 144 8.79 -12.69 -14.68
N GLY A 145 8.59 -11.70 -13.81
CA GLY A 145 8.64 -10.28 -14.19
C GLY A 145 10.06 -9.81 -14.46
N GLU A 146 10.22 -8.85 -15.38
CA GLU A 146 11.50 -8.24 -15.72
C GLU A 146 11.54 -6.78 -15.25
N ILE A 147 12.67 -6.37 -14.66
CA ILE A 147 12.91 -4.97 -14.27
C ILE A 147 14.06 -4.42 -15.10
N ILE A 148 13.81 -3.33 -15.82
CA ILE A 148 14.75 -2.63 -16.68
C ILE A 148 15.04 -1.26 -16.09
N THR A 149 16.28 -1.01 -15.68
CA THR A 149 16.69 0.31 -15.18
C THR A 149 17.00 1.23 -16.36
N GLN A 150 16.13 2.19 -16.57
CA GLN A 150 16.23 3.16 -17.66
C GLN A 150 15.51 4.46 -17.30
N ASN A 151 16.15 5.60 -17.59
CA ASN A 151 15.48 6.90 -17.47
C ASN A 151 14.58 7.14 -18.70
N VAL A 152 13.29 7.26 -18.47
CA VAL A 152 12.27 7.49 -19.50
C VAL A 152 11.90 8.95 -19.53
N LYS A 153 12.05 9.60 -20.69
CA LYS A 153 11.70 11.00 -20.86
C LYS A 153 10.27 11.21 -21.38
N LYS A 154 9.76 10.25 -22.11
CA LYS A 154 8.40 10.30 -22.67
C LYS A 154 7.76 8.91 -22.59
N ILE A 155 6.50 8.86 -22.19
CA ILE A 155 5.72 7.61 -22.13
C ILE A 155 5.62 6.96 -23.51
N SER A 156 5.59 7.78 -24.59
CA SER A 156 5.56 7.28 -25.96
C SER A 156 6.79 6.47 -26.39
N ASP A 157 7.87 6.55 -25.62
CA ASP A 157 9.14 5.84 -25.92
C ASP A 157 9.16 4.44 -25.27
N LEU A 158 8.12 4.10 -24.49
CA LEU A 158 8.01 2.81 -23.80
C LEU A 158 7.51 1.73 -24.76
N PRO A 159 8.06 0.52 -24.68
CA PRO A 159 7.57 -0.63 -25.44
C PRO A 159 6.28 -1.19 -24.84
N GLY A 160 5.51 -1.96 -25.64
CA GLY A 160 4.34 -2.71 -25.19
C GLY A 160 3.02 -2.17 -25.69
N ASP A 161 1.99 -3.01 -25.58
CA ASP A 161 0.63 -2.72 -26.07
C ASP A 161 -0.19 -1.92 -25.05
N LEU A 162 0.19 -2.03 -23.76
CA LEU A 162 -0.43 -1.34 -22.64
C LEU A 162 0.63 -0.82 -21.69
N ILE A 163 0.51 0.44 -21.34
CA ILE A 163 1.39 1.11 -20.39
C ILE A 163 0.60 1.49 -19.14
N VAL A 164 1.15 1.14 -17.98
CA VAL A 164 0.65 1.54 -16.65
C VAL A 164 1.66 2.50 -16.03
N ASN A 165 1.17 3.67 -15.57
CA ASN A 165 1.99 4.69 -14.92
C ASN A 165 1.31 5.16 -13.63
#